data_9f43060088d1653807f6b85fc766c8ff
#
_entry.id   9f43060088d1653807f6b85fc766c8ff
#
_cell.length_a   1.000
_cell.length_b   1.000
_cell.length_c   1.000
_cell.angle_alpha   90.00
_cell.angle_beta   90.00
_cell.angle_gamma   90.00
#
_symmetry.space_group_name_H-M   'P 1'
#
loop_
_entity.id
_entity.type
_entity.pdbx_description
1 polymer ?
#
loop_
_entity_poly.entity_id
_entity_poly.type
_entity_poly.pdbx_seq_one_letter_code
_entity_poly.pdbx_strand_id
1 'polypeptide(L)'
;MKVIHYSPHMSPGGPAALAADLARTLQAEDCENVVVAPPCELISRLHAAKVKHISCRRPNVLTAWREIRRLRSIIRRQAADVVQVYSADAAWVVSMACRRLKKMKVPPIIGVITGYVAKGLPTYGWKFCDYYTTISKHLRNELRAETSPLKCAPWVIPYGTDENMCYPAYRPTSGWLTQWRKNHPEIDHSLAVCVPGGITPRRGLEDIIPILTGLLRSGISAHVYIEGDPRLASTDYVNELKTMYAAAQLDNHITWLGARPDLRDVLCGCDVTLSLTRQPATWDRAVLEALALGRPVIGYDHGVVGELLEAFQPEGRVAPGDIPAIIDTLTQWNTYPPSPVSEIPYPYKLSDTAATYRKLYSEI
;
A
#
# COMPACT_ATOMS: atom_id res chain seq x y z
N MET A 1 18.64 18.95 7.46
CA MET A 1 17.21 19.28 7.34
C MET A 1 16.42 18.45 8.33
N LYS A 2 15.38 19.01 8.95
CA LYS A 2 14.57 18.32 9.96
C LYS A 2 13.10 18.28 9.57
N VAL A 3 12.54 17.07 9.49
CA VAL A 3 11.15 16.82 9.08
C VAL A 3 10.35 16.26 10.26
N ILE A 4 9.16 16.80 10.49
CA ILE A 4 8.19 16.23 11.43
C ILE A 4 7.09 15.52 10.65
N HIS A 5 6.89 14.24 10.90
CA HIS A 5 5.76 13.44 10.41
C HIS A 5 4.69 13.37 11.49
N TYR A 6 3.57 14.06 11.30
CA TYR A 6 2.45 14.03 12.23
C TYR A 6 1.32 13.14 11.72
N SER A 7 1.11 12.01 12.38
CA SER A 7 0.10 11.01 12.02
C SER A 7 -0.71 10.56 13.25
N PRO A 8 -1.75 11.28 13.67
CA PRO A 8 -2.56 10.96 14.85
C PRO A 8 -3.41 9.70 14.70
N HIS A 9 -3.52 9.14 13.50
CA HIS A 9 -4.25 7.92 13.17
C HIS A 9 -3.31 6.77 12.79
N MET A 10 -2.08 6.77 13.31
CA MET A 10 -1.11 5.73 12.98
C MET A 10 -1.58 4.36 13.46
N SER A 11 -1.88 3.48 12.49
CA SER A 11 -2.22 2.07 12.68
C SER A 11 -1.41 1.23 11.67
N PRO A 12 -1.17 -0.05 11.91
CA PRO A 12 -0.49 -0.90 10.93
C PRO A 12 -1.22 -0.87 9.58
N GLY A 13 -0.50 -0.49 8.50
CA GLY A 13 -1.02 -0.39 7.14
C GLY A 13 -1.12 1.03 6.58
N GLY A 14 -1.29 1.14 5.28
CA GLY A 14 -1.57 2.39 4.54
C GLY A 14 -0.66 3.57 4.85
N PRO A 15 -1.26 4.74 5.16
CA PRO A 15 -0.52 5.99 5.38
C PRO A 15 0.52 5.93 6.51
N ALA A 16 0.27 5.11 7.52
CA ALA A 16 1.16 4.98 8.66
C ALA A 16 2.44 4.20 8.32
N ALA A 17 2.31 3.14 7.52
CA ALA A 17 3.46 2.41 7.01
C ALA A 17 4.33 3.31 6.13
N LEU A 18 3.71 4.09 5.22
CA LEU A 18 4.40 5.09 4.41
C LEU A 18 5.16 6.09 5.28
N ALA A 19 4.52 6.66 6.31
CA ALA A 19 5.16 7.62 7.20
C ALA A 19 6.38 7.04 7.92
N ALA A 20 6.27 5.79 8.38
CA ALA A 20 7.35 5.11 9.08
C ALA A 20 8.51 4.72 8.14
N ASP A 21 8.20 4.16 6.98
CA ASP A 21 9.22 3.73 6.01
C ASP A 21 9.94 4.94 5.41
N LEU A 22 9.20 6.01 5.06
CA LEU A 22 9.79 7.25 4.57
C LEU A 22 10.70 7.90 5.63
N ALA A 23 10.24 8.02 6.88
CA ALA A 23 11.04 8.60 7.94
C ALA A 23 12.32 7.78 8.19
N ARG A 24 12.24 6.44 8.13
CA ARG A 24 13.38 5.53 8.27
C ARG A 24 14.39 5.72 7.13
N THR A 25 13.92 5.77 5.90
CA THR A 25 14.80 5.88 4.72
C THR A 25 15.46 7.25 4.66
N LEU A 26 14.70 8.33 4.90
CA LEU A 26 15.26 9.69 4.97
C LEU A 26 16.27 9.86 6.12
N GLN A 27 16.06 9.17 7.26
CA GLN A 27 16.99 9.21 8.38
C GLN A 27 18.36 8.61 8.02
N ALA A 28 18.37 7.56 7.18
CA ALA A 28 19.61 6.95 6.69
C ALA A 28 20.36 7.84 5.70
N GLU A 29 19.72 8.90 5.18
CA GLU A 29 20.28 9.86 4.22
C GLU A 29 20.56 11.25 4.85
N ASP A 30 20.91 11.30 6.12
CA ASP A 30 21.24 12.51 6.88
C ASP A 30 20.11 13.55 6.98
N CYS A 31 18.86 13.12 6.81
CA CYS A 31 17.69 13.93 7.08
C CYS A 31 17.13 13.57 8.46
N GLU A 32 17.19 14.49 9.42
CA GLU A 32 16.67 14.22 10.77
C GLU A 32 15.14 14.14 10.76
N ASN A 33 14.60 13.00 11.18
CA ASN A 33 13.17 12.76 11.17
C ASN A 33 12.61 12.58 12.57
N VAL A 34 11.44 13.18 12.81
CA VAL A 34 10.69 13.05 14.06
C VAL A 34 9.28 12.61 13.73
N VAL A 35 8.89 11.42 14.19
CA VAL A 35 7.53 10.90 14.02
C VAL A 35 6.70 11.19 15.27
N VAL A 36 5.61 11.94 15.09
CA VAL A 36 4.64 12.26 16.14
C VAL A 36 3.36 11.48 15.88
N ALA A 37 3.19 10.37 16.60
CA ALA A 37 2.12 9.39 16.36
C ALA A 37 1.72 8.65 17.64
N PRO A 38 0.54 8.01 17.71
CA PRO A 38 0.20 7.09 18.77
C PRO A 38 1.16 5.88 18.81
N PRO A 39 1.34 5.23 19.94
CA PRO A 39 2.08 3.97 20.03
C PRO A 39 1.43 2.89 19.15
N CYS A 40 2.23 2.22 18.32
CA CYS A 40 1.82 1.09 17.50
C CYS A 40 3.04 0.19 17.18
N GLU A 41 2.84 -0.95 16.55
CA GLU A 41 3.89 -1.91 16.22
C GLU A 41 5.02 -1.32 15.34
N LEU A 42 4.71 -0.30 14.53
CA LEU A 42 5.71 0.36 13.67
C LEU A 42 6.78 1.13 14.45
N ILE A 43 6.53 1.45 15.73
CA ILE A 43 7.47 2.24 16.54
C ILE A 43 8.79 1.49 16.78
N SER A 44 8.76 0.17 16.89
CA SER A 44 9.97 -0.65 17.00
C SER A 44 10.90 -0.47 15.80
N ARG A 45 10.33 -0.41 14.58
CA ARG A 45 11.08 -0.18 13.34
C ARG A 45 11.68 1.23 13.29
N LEU A 46 10.97 2.24 13.79
CA LEU A 46 11.48 3.61 13.89
C LEU A 46 12.68 3.69 14.86
N HIS A 47 12.57 3.06 16.03
CA HIS A 47 13.65 3.03 17.01
C HIS A 47 14.89 2.31 16.47
N ALA A 48 14.72 1.18 15.78
CA ALA A 48 15.83 0.46 15.13
C ALA A 48 16.59 1.34 14.12
N ALA A 49 15.88 2.24 13.43
CA ALA A 49 16.45 3.20 12.49
C ALA A 49 16.89 4.53 13.16
N LYS A 50 16.89 4.61 14.48
CA LYS A 50 17.23 5.83 15.26
C LYS A 50 16.32 7.03 14.93
N VAL A 51 15.14 6.81 14.40
CA VAL A 51 14.13 7.86 14.19
C VAL A 51 13.49 8.21 15.52
N LYS A 52 13.44 9.50 15.83
CA LYS A 52 12.83 9.97 17.06
C LYS A 52 11.33 9.83 17.03
N HIS A 53 10.74 9.10 17.97
CA HIS A 53 9.29 9.00 18.17
C HIS A 53 8.82 9.86 19.34
N ILE A 54 7.74 10.60 19.15
CA ILE A 54 7.03 11.35 20.20
C ILE A 54 5.59 10.88 20.20
N SER A 55 5.18 10.20 21.27
CA SER A 55 3.80 9.71 21.39
C SER A 55 2.80 10.86 21.35
N CYS A 56 1.70 10.74 20.61
CA CYS A 56 0.56 11.65 20.63
C CYS A 56 -0.74 10.90 20.87
N ARG A 57 -1.81 11.63 21.13
CA ARG A 57 -3.17 11.08 21.21
C ARG A 57 -3.96 11.54 19.98
N ARG A 58 -4.91 10.72 19.56
CA ARG A 58 -5.86 11.12 18.52
C ARG A 58 -6.65 12.33 19.04
N PRO A 59 -6.60 13.48 18.36
CA PRO A 59 -7.36 14.65 18.77
C PRO A 59 -8.85 14.41 18.53
N ASN A 60 -9.67 14.85 19.46
CA ASN A 60 -11.11 15.00 19.30
C ASN A 60 -11.48 16.47 19.51
N VAL A 61 -12.72 16.83 19.29
CA VAL A 61 -13.19 18.23 19.40
C VAL A 61 -12.83 18.86 20.74
N LEU A 62 -12.94 18.10 21.84
CA LEU A 62 -12.68 18.58 23.20
C LEU A 62 -11.18 18.66 23.54
N THR A 63 -10.35 17.87 22.92
CA THR A 63 -8.91 17.76 23.26
C THR A 63 -7.99 18.41 22.22
N ALA A 64 -8.52 18.78 21.06
CA ALA A 64 -7.74 19.34 19.95
C ALA A 64 -6.88 20.54 20.38
N TRP A 65 -7.39 21.43 21.25
CA TRP A 65 -6.62 22.59 21.71
C TRP A 65 -5.38 22.22 22.56
N ARG A 66 -5.43 21.10 23.30
CA ARG A 66 -4.28 20.57 24.06
C ARG A 66 -3.23 20.04 23.10
N GLU A 67 -3.64 19.29 22.08
CA GLU A 67 -2.74 18.75 21.06
C GLU A 67 -2.12 19.87 20.22
N ILE A 68 -2.87 20.92 19.85
CA ILE A 68 -2.36 22.11 19.16
C ILE A 68 -1.24 22.80 19.98
N ARG A 69 -1.45 22.97 21.30
CA ARG A 69 -0.42 23.57 22.18
C ARG A 69 0.83 22.70 22.28
N ARG A 70 0.62 21.39 22.40
CA ARG A 70 1.69 20.41 22.50
C ARG A 70 2.51 20.36 21.21
N LEU A 71 1.82 20.23 20.06
CA LEU A 71 2.45 20.15 18.76
C LEU A 71 3.23 21.44 18.42
N ARG A 72 2.71 22.61 18.80
CA ARG A 72 3.44 23.88 18.70
C ARG A 72 4.75 23.84 19.48
N SER A 73 4.73 23.30 20.71
CA SER A 73 5.94 23.15 21.51
C SER A 73 6.94 22.16 20.87
N ILE A 74 6.45 21.08 20.28
CA ILE A 74 7.27 20.10 19.55
C ILE A 74 7.92 20.76 18.33
N ILE A 75 7.14 21.39 17.43
CA ILE A 75 7.64 22.07 16.23
C ILE A 75 8.71 23.09 16.61
N ARG A 76 8.46 23.89 17.64
CA ARG A 76 9.41 24.90 18.12
C ARG A 76 10.71 24.26 18.66
N ARG A 77 10.61 23.22 19.50
CA ARG A 77 11.78 22.58 20.12
C ARG A 77 12.61 21.81 19.11
N GLN A 78 11.97 21.23 18.12
CA GLN A 78 12.67 20.49 17.07
C GLN A 78 13.22 21.42 15.98
N ALA A 79 12.81 22.69 15.93
CA ALA A 79 13.17 23.62 14.85
C ALA A 79 12.93 23.00 13.47
N ALA A 80 11.70 22.45 13.26
CA ALA A 80 11.37 21.72 12.05
C ALA A 80 11.43 22.61 10.82
N ASP A 81 12.05 22.13 9.76
CA ASP A 81 12.07 22.78 8.44
C ASP A 81 10.79 22.50 7.65
N VAL A 82 10.21 21.31 7.84
CA VAL A 82 9.00 20.83 7.15
C VAL A 82 8.12 20.03 8.12
N VAL A 83 6.79 20.15 7.97
CA VAL A 83 5.84 19.27 8.65
C VAL A 83 4.99 18.53 7.64
N GLN A 84 5.08 17.20 7.64
CA GLN A 84 4.22 16.34 6.85
C GLN A 84 3.02 15.84 7.65
N VAL A 85 1.86 15.80 7.02
CA VAL A 85 0.60 15.33 7.60
C VAL A 85 -0.07 14.31 6.70
N TYR A 86 -0.74 13.32 7.29
CA TYR A 86 -1.29 12.16 6.59
C TYR A 86 -2.82 12.09 6.67
N SER A 87 -3.47 13.14 7.17
CA SER A 87 -4.92 13.26 7.22
C SER A 87 -5.35 14.72 7.31
N ALA A 88 -6.59 15.00 6.92
CA ALA A 88 -7.13 16.35 6.88
C ALA A 88 -7.25 17.00 8.28
N ASP A 89 -7.63 16.23 9.28
CA ASP A 89 -7.68 16.69 10.68
C ASP A 89 -6.28 16.98 11.22
N ALA A 90 -5.27 16.18 10.86
CA ALA A 90 -3.87 16.46 11.17
C ALA A 90 -3.42 17.79 10.53
N ALA A 91 -3.77 18.04 9.27
CA ALA A 91 -3.46 19.28 8.58
C ALA A 91 -4.05 20.51 9.31
N TRP A 92 -5.30 20.42 9.75
CA TRP A 92 -5.92 21.46 10.53
C TRP A 92 -5.22 21.71 11.87
N VAL A 93 -4.91 20.64 12.64
CA VAL A 93 -4.21 20.75 13.93
C VAL A 93 -2.85 21.40 13.78
N VAL A 94 -2.06 20.96 12.77
CA VAL A 94 -0.73 21.53 12.48
C VAL A 94 -0.84 22.99 12.11
N SER A 95 -1.77 23.35 11.22
CA SER A 95 -1.99 24.75 10.82
C SER A 95 -2.30 25.65 12.04
N MET A 96 -3.18 25.19 12.94
CA MET A 96 -3.49 25.93 14.18
C MET A 96 -2.28 26.00 15.13
N ALA A 97 -1.43 25.00 15.14
CA ALA A 97 -0.18 25.02 15.91
C ALA A 97 0.81 26.05 15.32
N CYS A 98 0.95 26.11 14.01
CA CYS A 98 1.87 27.00 13.29
C CYS A 98 1.45 28.49 13.36
N ARG A 99 0.17 28.80 13.29
CA ARG A 99 -0.35 30.20 13.33
C ARG A 99 0.15 31.04 14.52
N ARG A 100 0.59 30.42 15.59
CA ARG A 100 1.08 31.10 16.81
C ARG A 100 2.58 30.88 17.07
N LEU A 101 3.36 30.50 16.05
CA LEU A 101 4.83 30.47 16.12
C LEU A 101 5.36 31.88 15.92
N LYS A 102 5.19 32.73 16.93
CA LYS A 102 5.73 34.12 16.89
C LYS A 102 7.26 34.06 16.84
N LYS A 103 7.89 34.88 16.00
CA LYS A 103 9.35 35.08 15.85
C LYS A 103 10.14 33.88 15.30
N MET A 104 9.50 32.87 14.70
CA MET A 104 10.19 31.75 14.05
C MET A 104 9.73 31.64 12.59
N LYS A 105 10.59 31.09 11.73
CA LYS A 105 10.19 30.64 10.40
C LYS A 105 9.11 29.56 10.57
N VAL A 106 7.94 29.78 9.99
CA VAL A 106 6.85 28.80 10.01
C VAL A 106 7.20 27.72 8.99
N PRO A 107 7.30 26.44 9.40
CA PRO A 107 7.60 25.37 8.46
C PRO A 107 6.42 25.17 7.49
N PRO A 108 6.67 24.92 6.19
CA PRO A 108 5.64 24.53 5.25
C PRO A 108 4.97 23.21 5.66
N ILE A 109 3.69 23.11 5.37
CA ILE A 109 2.86 21.94 5.68
C ILE A 109 2.62 21.17 4.39
N ILE A 110 3.10 19.91 4.33
CA ILE A 110 2.87 19.03 3.19
C ILE A 110 1.78 18.00 3.54
N GLY A 111 0.70 18.00 2.78
CA GLY A 111 -0.36 17.02 2.86
C GLY A 111 -0.03 15.77 2.02
N VAL A 112 0.17 14.62 2.65
CA VAL A 112 0.39 13.33 1.98
C VAL A 112 -0.96 12.63 1.82
N ILE A 113 -1.48 12.61 0.61
CA ILE A 113 -2.79 12.05 0.29
C ILE A 113 -2.62 10.65 -0.30
N THR A 114 -3.08 9.64 0.43
CA THR A 114 -2.90 8.22 0.06
C THR A 114 -4.21 7.52 -0.29
N GLY A 115 -5.34 8.21 -0.20
CA GLY A 115 -6.66 7.67 -0.46
C GLY A 115 -7.61 8.70 -1.06
N TYR A 116 -8.77 8.24 -1.51
CA TYR A 116 -9.79 9.11 -2.04
C TYR A 116 -10.24 10.14 -1.00
N VAL A 117 -10.35 11.38 -1.44
CA VAL A 117 -10.80 12.48 -0.60
C VAL A 117 -12.32 12.64 -0.78
N ALA A 118 -13.07 12.21 0.24
CA ALA A 118 -14.52 12.39 0.23
C ALA A 118 -14.90 13.89 0.17
N LYS A 119 -16.04 14.20 -0.43
CA LYS A 119 -16.56 15.58 -0.42
C LYS A 119 -17.10 15.92 0.98
N GLY A 120 -16.85 17.14 1.46
CA GLY A 120 -17.47 17.67 2.66
C GLY A 120 -16.52 18.06 3.79
N LEU A 121 -17.09 18.34 4.96
CA LEU A 121 -16.38 18.86 6.15
C LEU A 121 -15.15 18.03 6.58
N PRO A 122 -15.17 16.69 6.56
CA PRO A 122 -14.01 15.90 7.01
C PRO A 122 -12.73 16.16 6.21
N THR A 123 -12.85 16.65 4.96
CA THR A 123 -11.71 16.86 4.06
C THR A 123 -11.25 18.31 3.99
N TYR A 124 -12.03 19.22 4.58
CA TYR A 124 -11.73 20.65 4.59
C TYR A 124 -10.36 20.99 5.19
N GLY A 125 -9.84 20.13 6.07
CA GLY A 125 -8.52 20.31 6.67
C GLY A 125 -7.37 20.37 5.65
N TRP A 126 -7.50 19.70 4.51
CA TRP A 126 -6.48 19.71 3.47
C TRP A 126 -6.16 21.12 2.95
N LYS A 127 -7.09 22.02 2.89
CA LYS A 127 -6.85 23.41 2.46
C LYS A 127 -5.84 24.19 3.33
N PHE A 128 -5.46 23.67 4.47
CA PHE A 128 -4.46 24.28 5.33
C PHE A 128 -3.03 23.84 5.03
N CYS A 129 -2.83 22.88 4.12
CA CYS A 129 -1.51 22.54 3.61
C CYS A 129 -1.04 23.59 2.59
N ASP A 130 0.27 23.73 2.48
CA ASP A 130 0.93 24.59 1.50
C ASP A 130 1.22 23.81 0.21
N TYR A 131 1.59 22.53 0.36
CA TYR A 131 1.88 21.59 -0.73
C TYR A 131 1.18 20.25 -0.51
N TYR A 132 1.05 19.48 -1.59
CA TYR A 132 0.42 18.16 -1.54
C TYR A 132 1.25 17.14 -2.31
N THR A 133 1.29 15.93 -1.78
CA THR A 133 1.81 14.76 -2.48
C THR A 133 0.76 13.67 -2.55
N THR A 134 0.83 12.84 -3.57
CA THR A 134 -0.01 11.66 -3.74
C THR A 134 0.81 10.50 -4.29
N ILE A 135 0.34 9.28 -4.10
CA ILE A 135 1.10 8.06 -4.33
C ILE A 135 0.89 7.45 -5.73
N SER A 136 -0.03 8.00 -6.54
CA SER A 136 -0.29 7.51 -7.91
C SER A 136 -0.79 8.63 -8.82
N LYS A 137 -0.59 8.45 -10.14
CA LYS A 137 -1.13 9.33 -11.18
C LYS A 137 -2.67 9.28 -11.16
N HIS A 138 -3.23 8.07 -10.98
CA HIS A 138 -4.67 7.88 -10.86
C HIS A 138 -5.25 8.78 -9.75
N LEU A 139 -4.71 8.68 -8.53
CA LEU A 139 -5.19 9.48 -7.40
C LEU A 139 -5.01 10.99 -7.64
N ARG A 140 -3.91 11.41 -8.29
CA ARG A 140 -3.74 12.82 -8.67
C ARG A 140 -4.83 13.30 -9.62
N ASN A 141 -5.22 12.48 -10.60
CA ASN A 141 -6.25 12.84 -11.56
C ASN A 141 -7.62 12.99 -10.88
N GLU A 142 -7.96 12.07 -9.97
CA GLU A 142 -9.15 12.16 -9.13
C GLU A 142 -9.16 13.43 -8.25
N LEU A 143 -8.00 13.84 -7.74
CA LEU A 143 -7.85 15.03 -6.89
C LEU A 143 -7.85 16.35 -7.67
N ARG A 144 -7.73 16.33 -9.00
CA ARG A 144 -7.80 17.51 -9.87
C ARG A 144 -9.24 17.95 -10.20
N ALA A 145 -10.25 17.15 -9.83
CA ALA A 145 -11.63 17.51 -10.06
C ALA A 145 -11.96 18.88 -9.44
N GLU A 146 -12.82 19.66 -10.09
CA GLU A 146 -13.20 21.05 -9.71
C GLU A 146 -13.67 21.22 -8.27
N THR A 147 -14.05 20.13 -7.61
CA THR A 147 -14.53 20.09 -6.22
C THR A 147 -13.45 19.77 -5.20
N SER A 148 -12.19 19.70 -5.60
CA SER A 148 -11.07 19.38 -4.70
C SER A 148 -10.82 20.54 -3.71
N PRO A 149 -10.61 20.24 -2.42
CA PRO A 149 -10.26 21.25 -1.43
C PRO A 149 -8.79 21.71 -1.53
N LEU A 150 -8.04 21.24 -2.50
CA LEU A 150 -6.60 21.47 -2.63
C LEU A 150 -6.33 22.82 -3.31
N LYS A 151 -5.30 23.55 -2.85
CA LYS A 151 -4.88 24.83 -3.42
C LYS A 151 -4.06 24.69 -4.71
N CYS A 152 -3.39 23.55 -4.88
CA CYS A 152 -2.55 23.26 -6.04
C CYS A 152 -2.59 21.76 -6.34
N ALA A 153 -2.16 21.40 -7.55
CA ALA A 153 -2.08 20.00 -7.95
C ALA A 153 -1.03 19.25 -7.11
N PRO A 154 -1.33 18.04 -6.63
CA PRO A 154 -0.37 17.26 -5.86
C PRO A 154 0.79 16.75 -6.73
N TRP A 155 1.97 16.68 -6.14
CA TRP A 155 3.10 15.94 -6.70
C TRP A 155 2.82 14.45 -6.62
N VAL A 156 3.10 13.73 -7.70
CA VAL A 156 3.04 12.26 -7.67
C VAL A 156 4.38 11.73 -7.19
N ILE A 157 4.37 11.16 -6.00
CA ILE A 157 5.53 10.49 -5.41
C ILE A 157 5.07 9.09 -5.03
N PRO A 158 5.28 8.08 -5.88
CA PRO A 158 4.89 6.71 -5.57
C PRO A 158 5.51 6.22 -4.28
N TYR A 159 4.76 5.41 -3.55
CA TYR A 159 5.30 4.72 -2.39
C TYR A 159 6.03 3.46 -2.87
N GLY A 160 7.36 3.52 -2.91
CA GLY A 160 8.20 2.41 -3.34
C GLY A 160 8.21 1.23 -2.37
N THR A 161 8.66 0.09 -2.85
CA THR A 161 8.96 -1.06 -2.00
C THR A 161 10.40 -1.00 -1.47
N ASP A 162 10.65 -1.63 -0.31
CA ASP A 162 12.00 -1.76 0.24
C ASP A 162 12.81 -2.73 -0.64
N GLU A 163 13.70 -2.18 -1.44
CA GLU A 163 14.54 -2.91 -2.39
C GLU A 163 15.54 -3.87 -1.74
N ASN A 164 15.75 -3.78 -0.43
CA ASN A 164 16.54 -4.75 0.33
C ASN A 164 15.70 -5.96 0.77
N MET A 165 14.38 -5.82 0.73
CA MET A 165 13.44 -6.87 1.13
C MET A 165 12.78 -7.54 -0.07
N CYS A 166 12.39 -6.76 -1.09
CA CYS A 166 11.74 -7.22 -2.30
C CYS A 166 12.59 -6.83 -3.52
N TYR A 167 13.23 -7.81 -4.13
CA TYR A 167 14.07 -7.66 -5.32
C TYR A 167 14.00 -8.91 -6.21
N PRO A 168 14.23 -8.82 -7.51
CA PRO A 168 13.96 -9.93 -8.43
C PRO A 168 14.78 -11.21 -8.17
N ALA A 169 15.97 -11.10 -7.58
CA ALA A 169 16.81 -12.24 -7.21
C ALA A 169 16.46 -12.84 -5.85
N TYR A 170 15.48 -12.30 -5.12
CA TYR A 170 15.05 -12.87 -3.85
C TYR A 170 14.51 -14.30 -4.01
N ARG A 171 14.87 -15.15 -3.09
CA ARG A 171 14.35 -16.53 -2.99
C ARG A 171 14.09 -16.86 -1.52
N PRO A 172 12.95 -17.49 -1.20
CA PRO A 172 12.71 -18.04 0.14
C PRO A 172 13.80 -19.04 0.53
N THR A 173 13.99 -19.23 1.82
CA THR A 173 14.94 -20.23 2.32
C THR A 173 14.49 -21.65 1.94
N SER A 174 15.45 -22.57 1.77
CA SER A 174 15.14 -23.96 1.49
C SER A 174 14.25 -24.61 2.57
N GLY A 175 14.47 -24.25 3.84
CA GLY A 175 13.62 -24.72 4.95
C GLY A 175 12.18 -24.24 4.83
N TRP A 176 11.97 -22.96 4.46
CA TRP A 176 10.63 -22.43 4.21
C TRP A 176 9.94 -23.13 3.03
N LEU A 177 10.65 -23.30 1.91
CA LEU A 177 10.12 -23.99 0.72
C LEU A 177 9.73 -25.45 1.02
N THR A 178 10.55 -26.16 1.78
CA THR A 178 10.25 -27.54 2.20
C THR A 178 8.97 -27.58 3.05
N GLN A 179 8.85 -26.66 4.02
CA GLN A 179 7.66 -26.61 4.87
C GLN A 179 6.42 -26.17 4.09
N TRP A 180 6.58 -25.22 3.15
CA TRP A 180 5.51 -24.75 2.27
C TRP A 180 4.92 -25.91 1.44
N ARG A 181 5.78 -26.66 0.72
CA ARG A 181 5.36 -27.84 -0.06
C ARG A 181 4.75 -28.93 0.79
N LYS A 182 5.26 -29.16 1.99
CA LYS A 182 4.68 -30.13 2.93
C LYS A 182 3.27 -29.75 3.35
N ASN A 183 3.01 -28.45 3.56
CA ASN A 183 1.70 -27.96 3.96
C ASN A 183 0.72 -27.83 2.77
N HIS A 184 1.27 -27.70 1.57
CA HIS A 184 0.55 -27.44 0.32
C HIS A 184 1.05 -28.37 -0.79
N PRO A 185 0.81 -29.70 -0.68
CA PRO A 185 1.31 -30.67 -1.66
C PRO A 185 0.73 -30.49 -3.06
N GLU A 186 -0.44 -29.84 -3.17
CA GLU A 186 -1.09 -29.50 -4.45
C GLU A 186 -0.23 -28.61 -5.34
N ILE A 187 0.72 -27.88 -4.78
CA ILE A 187 1.56 -26.91 -5.51
C ILE A 187 2.49 -27.58 -6.53
N ASP A 188 2.82 -28.85 -6.32
CA ASP A 188 3.70 -29.61 -7.23
C ASP A 188 2.93 -30.11 -8.49
N HIS A 189 1.60 -30.00 -8.51
CA HIS A 189 0.73 -30.57 -9.55
C HIS A 189 -0.32 -29.61 -10.09
N SER A 190 -0.32 -28.36 -9.64
CA SER A 190 -1.29 -27.35 -10.05
C SER A 190 -0.66 -25.98 -10.20
N LEU A 191 -1.22 -25.16 -11.08
CA LEU A 191 -0.88 -23.75 -11.19
C LEU A 191 -1.23 -23.06 -9.87
N ALA A 192 -0.23 -22.62 -9.15
CA ALA A 192 -0.37 -21.96 -7.85
C ALA A 192 -0.65 -20.46 -8.02
N VAL A 193 -1.86 -20.04 -7.68
CA VAL A 193 -2.33 -18.66 -7.84
C VAL A 193 -2.47 -17.98 -6.49
N CYS A 194 -1.73 -16.90 -6.24
CA CYS A 194 -1.88 -16.10 -5.03
C CYS A 194 -2.86 -14.94 -5.25
N VAL A 195 -3.83 -14.77 -4.36
CA VAL A 195 -4.73 -13.61 -4.30
C VAL A 195 -4.52 -12.90 -2.96
N PRO A 196 -3.59 -11.95 -2.90
CA PRO A 196 -3.22 -11.29 -1.65
C PRO A 196 -4.11 -10.08 -1.35
N GLY A 197 -4.27 -9.79 -0.06
CA GLY A 197 -4.86 -8.55 0.46
C GLY A 197 -6.13 -8.76 1.26
N GLY A 198 -6.78 -7.64 1.64
CA GLY A 198 -7.95 -7.70 2.51
C GLY A 198 -9.15 -8.40 1.88
N ILE A 199 -9.85 -9.21 2.66
CA ILE A 199 -11.06 -9.93 2.23
C ILE A 199 -12.24 -8.96 2.27
N THR A 200 -12.53 -8.32 1.13
CA THR A 200 -13.62 -7.34 1.01
C THR A 200 -14.28 -7.45 -0.37
N PRO A 201 -15.57 -7.07 -0.52
CA PRO A 201 -16.27 -7.08 -1.80
C PRO A 201 -15.56 -6.30 -2.92
N ARG A 202 -14.77 -5.28 -2.55
CA ARG A 202 -13.98 -4.48 -3.49
C ARG A 202 -12.87 -5.27 -4.17
N ARG A 203 -12.41 -6.35 -3.56
CA ARG A 203 -11.30 -7.19 -4.05
C ARG A 203 -11.72 -8.19 -5.13
N GLY A 204 -13.02 -8.36 -5.39
CA GLY A 204 -13.53 -9.21 -6.47
C GLY A 204 -13.22 -10.69 -6.30
N LEU A 205 -13.20 -11.18 -5.05
CA LEU A 205 -12.90 -12.59 -4.77
C LEU A 205 -13.93 -13.54 -5.40
N GLU A 206 -15.12 -13.07 -5.70
CA GLU A 206 -16.14 -13.81 -6.43
C GLU A 206 -15.70 -14.18 -7.85
N ASP A 207 -14.83 -13.38 -8.48
CA ASP A 207 -14.32 -13.64 -9.82
C ASP A 207 -13.39 -14.86 -9.88
N ILE A 208 -12.91 -15.34 -8.73
CA ILE A 208 -12.14 -16.60 -8.62
C ILE A 208 -12.97 -17.79 -9.11
N ILE A 209 -14.30 -17.79 -8.89
CA ILE A 209 -15.19 -18.90 -9.30
C ILE A 209 -15.14 -19.14 -10.81
N PRO A 210 -15.51 -18.16 -11.66
CA PRO A 210 -15.46 -18.37 -13.11
C PRO A 210 -14.03 -18.58 -13.63
N ILE A 211 -13.00 -17.98 -13.01
CA ILE A 211 -11.59 -18.18 -13.39
C ILE A 211 -11.19 -19.63 -13.16
N LEU A 212 -11.33 -20.16 -11.93
CA LEU A 212 -11.00 -21.55 -11.62
C LEU A 212 -11.81 -22.53 -12.43
N THR A 213 -13.13 -22.30 -12.56
CA THR A 213 -14.00 -23.16 -13.36
C THR A 213 -13.54 -23.21 -14.83
N GLY A 214 -13.13 -22.09 -15.40
CA GLY A 214 -12.62 -22.00 -16.76
C GLY A 214 -11.31 -22.75 -16.93
N LEU A 215 -10.34 -22.59 -16.03
CA LEU A 215 -9.05 -23.31 -16.05
C LEU A 215 -9.25 -24.82 -15.95
N LEU A 216 -10.07 -25.27 -15.00
CA LEU A 216 -10.36 -26.71 -14.81
C LEU A 216 -11.05 -27.33 -16.04
N ARG A 217 -11.98 -26.61 -16.67
CA ARG A 217 -12.62 -27.04 -17.94
C ARG A 217 -11.63 -27.13 -19.10
N SER A 218 -10.59 -26.28 -19.09
CA SER A 218 -9.50 -26.33 -20.07
C SER A 218 -8.44 -27.38 -19.75
N GLY A 219 -8.65 -28.22 -18.72
CA GLY A 219 -7.73 -29.27 -18.30
C GLY A 219 -6.52 -28.79 -17.50
N ILE A 220 -6.52 -27.54 -17.05
CA ILE A 220 -5.45 -26.97 -16.22
C ILE A 220 -5.83 -27.15 -14.77
N SER A 221 -5.06 -27.97 -14.03
CA SER A 221 -5.14 -28.01 -12.57
C SER A 221 -4.63 -26.69 -12.00
N ALA A 222 -5.46 -26.02 -11.19
CA ALA A 222 -5.09 -24.77 -10.53
C ALA A 222 -5.55 -24.75 -9.07
N HIS A 223 -4.78 -24.08 -8.23
CA HIS A 223 -5.08 -23.91 -6.82
C HIS A 223 -4.89 -22.44 -6.41
N VAL A 224 -5.86 -21.85 -5.72
CA VAL A 224 -5.85 -20.45 -5.30
C VAL A 224 -5.55 -20.35 -3.81
N TYR A 225 -4.57 -19.53 -3.48
CA TYR A 225 -4.16 -19.18 -2.12
C TYR A 225 -4.65 -17.78 -1.81
N ILE A 226 -5.70 -17.65 -0.99
CA ILE A 226 -6.25 -16.35 -0.55
C ILE A 226 -5.52 -15.92 0.71
N GLU A 227 -4.73 -14.85 0.62
CA GLU A 227 -4.07 -14.23 1.76
C GLU A 227 -4.87 -13.01 2.22
N GLY A 228 -5.07 -12.87 3.52
CA GLY A 228 -5.78 -11.78 4.17
C GLY A 228 -6.34 -12.18 5.51
N ASP A 229 -6.43 -11.24 6.44
CA ASP A 229 -6.97 -11.52 7.78
C ASP A 229 -8.51 -11.55 7.76
N PRO A 230 -9.14 -12.73 7.90
CA PRO A 230 -10.59 -12.83 7.92
C PRO A 230 -11.23 -12.15 9.12
N ARG A 231 -10.46 -11.89 10.21
CA ARG A 231 -10.95 -11.18 11.39
C ARG A 231 -11.16 -9.68 11.14
N LEU A 232 -10.53 -9.14 10.10
CA LEU A 232 -10.70 -7.76 9.64
C LEU A 232 -11.79 -7.62 8.57
N ALA A 233 -12.33 -8.74 8.11
CA ALA A 233 -13.40 -8.81 7.12
C ALA A 233 -14.79 -8.86 7.80
N SER A 234 -15.84 -8.59 7.04
CA SER A 234 -17.20 -8.94 7.46
C SER A 234 -17.34 -10.45 7.52
N THR A 235 -17.78 -10.99 8.67
CA THR A 235 -18.03 -12.42 8.84
C THR A 235 -19.07 -12.92 7.82
N ASP A 236 -20.11 -12.13 7.54
CA ASP A 236 -21.15 -12.47 6.58
C ASP A 236 -20.57 -12.62 5.19
N TYR A 237 -19.73 -11.69 4.74
CA TYR A 237 -19.09 -11.75 3.44
C TYR A 237 -18.13 -12.96 3.29
N VAL A 238 -17.37 -13.29 4.33
CA VAL A 238 -16.51 -14.49 4.32
C VAL A 238 -17.33 -15.75 4.21
N ASN A 239 -18.44 -15.84 4.94
CA ASN A 239 -19.33 -16.99 4.89
C ASN A 239 -20.05 -17.10 3.56
N GLU A 240 -20.47 -15.97 2.97
CA GLU A 240 -21.06 -15.91 1.63
C GLU A 240 -20.08 -16.46 0.58
N LEU A 241 -18.83 -15.97 0.57
CA LEU A 241 -17.79 -16.48 -0.34
C LEU A 241 -17.57 -17.98 -0.21
N LYS A 242 -17.46 -18.50 1.03
CA LYS A 242 -17.30 -19.93 1.27
C LYS A 242 -18.49 -20.73 0.72
N THR A 243 -19.69 -20.25 0.94
CA THR A 243 -20.92 -20.88 0.40
C THR A 243 -20.91 -20.89 -1.13
N MET A 244 -20.49 -19.79 -1.76
CA MET A 244 -20.37 -19.70 -3.23
C MET A 244 -19.32 -20.68 -3.78
N TYR A 245 -18.16 -20.77 -3.13
CA TYR A 245 -17.11 -21.70 -3.53
C TYR A 245 -17.52 -23.17 -3.37
N ALA A 246 -18.20 -23.52 -2.28
CA ALA A 246 -18.75 -24.84 -2.05
C ALA A 246 -19.81 -25.22 -3.09
N ALA A 247 -20.74 -24.29 -3.39
CA ALA A 247 -21.77 -24.50 -4.43
C ALA A 247 -21.15 -24.71 -5.82
N ALA A 248 -19.99 -24.11 -6.09
CA ALA A 248 -19.22 -24.31 -7.31
C ALA A 248 -18.30 -25.55 -7.26
N GLN A 249 -18.27 -26.30 -6.16
CA GLN A 249 -17.39 -27.47 -5.92
C GLN A 249 -15.89 -27.13 -6.00
N LEU A 250 -15.50 -25.94 -5.56
CA LEU A 250 -14.14 -25.42 -5.64
C LEU A 250 -13.36 -25.47 -4.31
N ASP A 251 -13.95 -26.02 -3.23
CA ASP A 251 -13.31 -26.04 -1.91
C ASP A 251 -11.93 -26.69 -1.91
N ASN A 252 -11.75 -27.75 -2.69
CA ASN A 252 -10.46 -28.44 -2.82
C ASN A 252 -9.42 -27.69 -3.68
N HIS A 253 -9.80 -26.57 -4.27
CA HIS A 253 -8.95 -25.74 -5.11
C HIS A 253 -8.66 -24.37 -4.48
N ILE A 254 -9.07 -24.17 -3.22
CA ILE A 254 -8.91 -22.89 -2.53
C ILE A 254 -8.37 -23.08 -1.11
N THR A 255 -7.28 -22.43 -0.80
CA THR A 255 -6.71 -22.36 0.55
C THR A 255 -6.79 -20.95 1.12
N TRP A 256 -7.39 -20.82 2.29
CA TRP A 256 -7.42 -19.58 3.05
C TRP A 256 -6.20 -19.50 3.96
N LEU A 257 -5.22 -18.69 3.59
CA LEU A 257 -3.95 -18.58 4.33
C LEU A 257 -4.04 -17.75 5.61
N GLY A 258 -5.08 -16.89 5.73
CA GLY A 258 -5.11 -15.88 6.78
C GLY A 258 -4.07 -14.77 6.56
N ALA A 259 -3.81 -13.97 7.59
CA ALA A 259 -2.76 -12.95 7.55
C ALA A 259 -1.37 -13.63 7.58
N ARG A 260 -0.51 -13.27 6.64
CA ARG A 260 0.82 -13.85 6.49
C ARG A 260 1.91 -12.79 6.71
N PRO A 261 2.68 -12.86 7.82
CA PRO A 261 3.83 -11.99 8.02
C PRO A 261 4.96 -12.25 7.02
N ASP A 262 4.99 -13.46 6.43
CA ASP A 262 5.90 -13.93 5.40
C ASP A 262 5.27 -13.88 3.98
N LEU A 263 4.37 -12.91 3.71
CA LEU A 263 3.71 -12.76 2.41
C LEU A 263 4.70 -12.75 1.26
N ARG A 264 5.86 -12.14 1.43
CA ARG A 264 6.94 -12.13 0.44
C ARG A 264 7.35 -13.55 0.01
N ASP A 265 7.50 -14.45 0.97
CA ASP A 265 7.84 -15.84 0.70
C ASP A 265 6.68 -16.58 0.03
N VAL A 266 5.44 -16.32 0.44
CA VAL A 266 4.22 -16.84 -0.18
C VAL A 266 4.12 -16.42 -1.65
N LEU A 267 4.33 -15.14 -1.96
CA LEU A 267 4.35 -14.64 -3.34
C LEU A 267 5.40 -15.37 -4.19
N CYS A 268 6.58 -15.64 -3.62
CA CYS A 268 7.62 -16.42 -4.30
C CYS A 268 7.29 -17.92 -4.39
N GLY A 269 6.48 -18.44 -3.51
CA GLY A 269 6.02 -19.83 -3.49
C GLY A 269 4.88 -20.13 -4.44
N CYS A 270 4.27 -19.11 -5.06
CA CYS A 270 3.21 -19.24 -6.06
C CYS A 270 3.73 -18.89 -7.46
N ASP A 271 3.05 -19.35 -8.51
CA ASP A 271 3.43 -19.13 -9.91
C ASP A 271 3.00 -17.75 -10.38
N VAL A 272 1.80 -17.30 -9.97
CA VAL A 272 1.20 -16.03 -10.39
C VAL A 272 0.42 -15.36 -9.26
N THR A 273 0.38 -14.04 -9.26
CA THR A 273 -0.44 -13.23 -8.36
C THR A 273 -1.60 -12.62 -9.14
N LEU A 274 -2.83 -12.71 -8.59
CA LEU A 274 -4.00 -12.03 -9.16
C LEU A 274 -4.43 -10.84 -8.30
N SER A 275 -4.72 -9.73 -8.97
CA SER A 275 -5.37 -8.57 -8.35
C SER A 275 -6.70 -8.28 -9.06
N LEU A 276 -7.78 -8.81 -8.50
CA LEU A 276 -9.14 -8.74 -9.04
C LEU A 276 -9.93 -7.56 -8.47
N THR A 277 -9.26 -6.49 -8.07
CA THR A 277 -9.89 -5.33 -7.42
C THR A 277 -10.88 -4.66 -8.37
N ARG A 278 -12.20 -4.73 -8.08
CA ARG A 278 -13.29 -4.20 -8.91
C ARG A 278 -13.38 -2.67 -8.91
N GLN A 279 -12.88 -2.03 -7.88
CA GLN A 279 -12.84 -0.57 -7.80
C GLN A 279 -11.39 -0.12 -7.89
N PRO A 280 -11.10 0.97 -8.62
CA PRO A 280 -9.73 1.46 -8.74
C PRO A 280 -9.08 1.62 -7.36
N ALA A 281 -7.98 0.94 -7.14
CA ALA A 281 -7.22 1.08 -5.90
C ALA A 281 -6.31 2.30 -5.97
N THR A 282 -6.19 3.03 -4.86
CA THR A 282 -5.23 4.13 -4.74
C THR A 282 -3.82 3.63 -4.47
N TRP A 283 -3.72 2.42 -3.91
CA TRP A 283 -2.48 1.73 -3.58
C TRP A 283 -2.71 0.22 -3.49
N ASP A 284 -1.75 -0.57 -4.00
CA ASP A 284 -1.73 -2.02 -3.80
C ASP A 284 -0.30 -2.49 -3.53
N ARG A 285 0.01 -2.65 -2.24
CA ARG A 285 1.35 -3.03 -1.77
C ARG A 285 1.72 -4.43 -2.22
N ALA A 286 0.80 -5.38 -2.14
CA ALA A 286 1.07 -6.77 -2.46
C ALA A 286 1.37 -6.97 -3.96
N VAL A 287 0.68 -6.23 -4.83
CA VAL A 287 0.97 -6.18 -6.28
C VAL A 287 2.37 -5.62 -6.52
N LEU A 288 2.72 -4.50 -5.90
CA LEU A 288 4.07 -3.93 -6.05
C LEU A 288 5.15 -4.89 -5.53
N GLU A 289 4.95 -5.52 -4.38
CA GLU A 289 5.90 -6.48 -3.82
C GLU A 289 6.06 -7.71 -4.73
N ALA A 290 4.96 -8.26 -5.29
CA ALA A 290 5.02 -9.38 -6.23
C ALA A 290 5.84 -9.02 -7.48
N LEU A 291 5.55 -7.87 -8.09
CA LEU A 291 6.27 -7.37 -9.26
C LEU A 291 7.75 -7.11 -8.95
N ALA A 292 8.05 -6.50 -7.80
CA ALA A 292 9.42 -6.24 -7.36
C ALA A 292 10.22 -7.52 -7.09
N LEU A 293 9.55 -8.61 -6.70
CA LEU A 293 10.13 -9.95 -6.56
C LEU A 293 10.31 -10.67 -7.90
N GLY A 294 9.96 -10.03 -9.01
CA GLY A 294 9.98 -10.64 -10.34
C GLY A 294 8.90 -11.72 -10.53
N ARG A 295 7.83 -11.67 -9.74
CA ARG A 295 6.74 -12.66 -9.85
C ARG A 295 5.67 -12.15 -10.81
N PRO A 296 5.11 -13.05 -11.67
CA PRO A 296 4.06 -12.70 -12.60
C PRO A 296 2.82 -12.17 -11.87
N VAL A 297 2.23 -11.09 -12.40
CA VAL A 297 0.99 -10.51 -11.86
C VAL A 297 0.00 -10.29 -12.99
N ILE A 298 -1.23 -10.75 -12.80
CA ILE A 298 -2.38 -10.39 -13.64
C ILE A 298 -3.32 -9.54 -12.81
N GLY A 299 -3.78 -8.44 -13.36
CA GLY A 299 -4.71 -7.56 -12.64
C GLY A 299 -5.56 -6.69 -13.55
N TYR A 300 -6.66 -6.20 -13.00
CA TYR A 300 -7.53 -5.29 -13.70
C TYR A 300 -6.82 -3.95 -13.98
N ASP A 301 -6.87 -3.53 -15.25
CA ASP A 301 -6.19 -2.34 -15.78
C ASP A 301 -6.90 -1.05 -15.36
N HIS A 302 -6.86 -0.75 -14.10
CA HIS A 302 -7.34 0.52 -13.55
C HIS A 302 -6.68 0.85 -12.20
N GLY A 303 -6.77 2.13 -11.80
CA GLY A 303 -6.17 2.59 -10.55
C GLY A 303 -4.65 2.36 -10.52
N VAL A 304 -4.10 2.13 -9.33
CA VAL A 304 -2.67 1.88 -9.17
C VAL A 304 -2.23 0.53 -9.75
N VAL A 305 -3.12 -0.45 -9.81
CA VAL A 305 -2.79 -1.79 -10.37
C VAL A 305 -2.43 -1.66 -11.84
N GLY A 306 -3.24 -0.92 -12.62
CA GLY A 306 -2.93 -0.62 -14.02
C GLY A 306 -1.61 0.13 -14.18
N GLU A 307 -1.33 1.15 -13.34
CA GLU A 307 -0.07 1.91 -13.37
C GLU A 307 1.16 1.03 -13.07
N LEU A 308 1.04 0.12 -12.09
CA LEU A 308 2.14 -0.79 -11.74
C LEU A 308 2.39 -1.81 -12.86
N LEU A 309 1.33 -2.41 -13.38
CA LEU A 309 1.46 -3.35 -14.49
C LEU A 309 2.01 -2.67 -15.75
N GLU A 310 1.58 -1.45 -16.07
CA GLU A 310 2.15 -0.68 -17.18
C GLU A 310 3.67 -0.50 -17.03
N ALA A 311 4.15 -0.26 -15.81
CA ALA A 311 5.56 0.00 -15.55
C ALA A 311 6.42 -1.27 -15.47
N PHE A 312 5.88 -2.38 -14.97
CA PHE A 312 6.63 -3.60 -14.70
C PHE A 312 6.34 -4.73 -15.68
N GLN A 313 5.06 -4.95 -16.03
CA GLN A 313 4.61 -6.14 -16.76
C GLN A 313 3.31 -5.84 -17.53
N PRO A 314 3.38 -5.12 -18.66
CA PRO A 314 2.20 -4.69 -19.43
C PRO A 314 1.29 -5.83 -19.87
N GLU A 315 1.84 -7.03 -20.12
CA GLU A 315 1.13 -8.22 -20.56
C GLU A 315 0.19 -8.81 -19.49
N GLY A 316 0.33 -8.42 -18.23
CA GLY A 316 -0.54 -8.82 -17.13
C GLY A 316 -1.79 -7.93 -16.98
N ARG A 317 -1.95 -6.88 -17.82
CA ARG A 317 -3.08 -5.96 -17.76
C ARG A 317 -4.31 -6.56 -18.44
N VAL A 318 -5.42 -6.62 -17.72
CA VAL A 318 -6.69 -7.13 -18.23
C VAL A 318 -7.79 -6.10 -17.97
N ALA A 319 -8.69 -5.94 -18.93
CA ALA A 319 -9.83 -5.04 -18.74
C ALA A 319 -10.68 -5.47 -17.53
N PRO A 320 -11.20 -4.53 -16.71
CA PRO A 320 -12.01 -4.86 -15.55
C PRO A 320 -13.19 -5.77 -15.88
N GLY A 321 -13.25 -6.93 -15.23
CA GLY A 321 -14.32 -7.93 -15.43
C GLY A 321 -14.14 -8.85 -16.64
N ASP A 322 -13.06 -8.72 -17.41
CA ASP A 322 -12.76 -9.62 -18.53
C ASP A 322 -12.18 -10.95 -18.03
N ILE A 323 -13.04 -11.80 -17.53
CA ILE A 323 -12.68 -13.12 -17.02
C ILE A 323 -12.07 -14.02 -18.11
N PRO A 324 -12.60 -14.08 -19.35
CA PRO A 324 -11.98 -14.83 -20.43
C PRO A 324 -10.51 -14.44 -20.65
N ALA A 325 -10.17 -13.16 -20.70
CA ALA A 325 -8.79 -12.71 -20.88
C ALA A 325 -7.88 -13.14 -19.73
N ILE A 326 -8.38 -13.18 -18.48
CA ILE A 326 -7.59 -13.73 -17.34
C ILE A 326 -7.31 -15.22 -17.55
N ILE A 327 -8.34 -16.01 -17.94
CA ILE A 327 -8.19 -17.44 -18.18
C ILE A 327 -7.20 -17.72 -19.31
N ASP A 328 -7.31 -16.98 -20.42
CA ASP A 328 -6.41 -17.11 -21.56
C ASP A 328 -4.96 -16.77 -21.16
N THR A 329 -4.76 -15.70 -20.43
CA THR A 329 -3.41 -15.30 -19.94
C THR A 329 -2.84 -16.34 -18.98
N LEU A 330 -3.62 -16.84 -18.01
CA LEU A 330 -3.19 -17.89 -17.09
C LEU A 330 -2.86 -19.19 -17.84
N THR A 331 -3.66 -19.56 -18.83
CA THR A 331 -3.43 -20.73 -19.70
C THR A 331 -2.11 -20.61 -20.47
N GLN A 332 -1.88 -19.45 -21.07
CA GLN A 332 -0.62 -19.14 -21.74
C GLN A 332 0.57 -19.20 -20.80
N TRP A 333 0.47 -18.55 -19.63
CA TRP A 333 1.57 -18.46 -18.66
C TRP A 333 1.85 -19.78 -17.94
N ASN A 334 0.88 -20.67 -17.85
CA ASN A 334 1.11 -22.04 -17.36
C ASN A 334 2.10 -22.82 -18.25
N THR A 335 2.11 -22.53 -19.56
CA THR A 335 3.01 -23.18 -20.53
C THR A 335 4.25 -22.33 -20.81
N TYR A 336 4.05 -21.01 -20.92
CA TYR A 336 5.08 -20.02 -21.27
C TYR A 336 5.03 -18.86 -20.28
N PRO A 337 5.61 -19.02 -19.09
CA PRO A 337 5.61 -17.95 -18.10
C PRO A 337 6.32 -16.71 -18.64
N PRO A 338 5.83 -15.50 -18.28
CA PRO A 338 6.45 -14.26 -18.75
C PRO A 338 7.87 -14.13 -18.19
N SER A 339 8.69 -13.37 -18.89
CA SER A 339 10.04 -13.07 -18.40
C SER A 339 9.96 -12.31 -17.07
N PRO A 340 10.67 -12.74 -16.03
CA PRO A 340 10.67 -12.03 -14.77
C PRO A 340 11.28 -10.62 -14.94
N VAL A 341 10.76 -9.66 -14.21
CA VAL A 341 11.35 -8.32 -14.11
C VAL A 341 12.79 -8.44 -13.62
N SER A 342 13.74 -7.81 -14.31
CA SER A 342 15.18 -7.88 -13.98
C SER A 342 15.57 -6.88 -12.89
N GLU A 343 14.89 -5.75 -12.82
CA GLU A 343 15.08 -4.72 -11.79
C GLU A 343 13.78 -3.97 -11.51
N ILE A 344 13.69 -3.33 -10.33
CA ILE A 344 12.57 -2.48 -9.97
C ILE A 344 12.69 -1.16 -10.74
N PRO A 345 11.74 -0.82 -11.64
CA PRO A 345 11.81 0.41 -12.41
C PRO A 345 11.63 1.65 -11.51
N TYR A 346 12.26 2.76 -11.92
CA TYR A 346 12.00 4.06 -11.31
C TYR A 346 10.54 4.49 -11.57
N PRO A 347 9.82 5.04 -10.60
CA PRO A 347 10.25 5.47 -9.25
C PRO A 347 9.73 4.54 -8.12
N TYR A 348 9.81 3.23 -8.27
CA TYR A 348 9.13 2.28 -7.38
C TYR A 348 10.02 1.64 -6.30
N LYS A 349 11.27 2.09 -6.15
CA LYS A 349 12.10 1.78 -4.97
C LYS A 349 11.79 2.75 -3.83
N LEU A 350 11.92 2.30 -2.59
CA LEU A 350 11.73 3.20 -1.43
C LEU A 350 12.81 4.30 -1.37
N SER A 351 14.01 4.01 -1.83
CA SER A 351 15.06 5.01 -2.04
C SER A 351 14.67 6.09 -3.04
N ASP A 352 14.00 5.73 -4.15
CA ASP A 352 13.48 6.70 -5.14
C ASP A 352 12.42 7.62 -4.51
N THR A 353 11.54 7.04 -3.70
CA THR A 353 10.53 7.78 -2.92
C THR A 353 11.22 8.82 -2.03
N ALA A 354 12.21 8.40 -1.24
CA ALA A 354 12.96 9.29 -0.33
C ALA A 354 13.72 10.39 -1.09
N ALA A 355 14.41 10.04 -2.18
CA ALA A 355 15.12 10.99 -3.02
C ALA A 355 14.17 12.06 -3.60
N THR A 356 12.98 11.65 -4.04
CA THR A 356 11.97 12.58 -4.59
C THR A 356 11.42 13.50 -3.50
N TYR A 357 11.17 12.99 -2.28
CA TYR A 357 10.79 13.85 -1.15
C TYR A 357 11.90 14.83 -0.76
N ARG A 358 13.16 14.41 -0.75
CA ARG A 358 14.29 15.32 -0.48
C ARG A 358 14.36 16.46 -1.50
N LYS A 359 14.17 16.13 -2.78
CA LYS A 359 14.09 17.15 -3.84
C LYS A 359 12.95 18.11 -3.57
N LEU A 360 11.73 17.62 -3.30
CA LEU A 360 10.59 18.46 -2.94
C LEU A 360 10.91 19.37 -1.75
N TYR A 361 11.50 18.83 -0.68
CA TYR A 361 11.85 19.64 0.50
C TYR A 361 12.90 20.72 0.23
N SER A 362 13.79 20.53 -0.74
CA SER A 362 14.79 21.53 -1.12
C SER A 362 14.22 22.66 -2.00
N GLU A 363 13.06 22.42 -2.63
CA GLU A 363 12.40 23.38 -3.53
C GLU A 363 11.38 24.27 -2.79
N ILE A 364 11.04 24.00 -1.53
CA ILE A 364 10.03 24.67 -0.73
C ILE A 364 10.65 25.34 0.52
#